data_fe2e523e04dad70e65a223a37eb95349
#
_entry.id   fe2e523e04dad70e65a223a37eb95349
#
_cell.length_a   1.000
_cell.length_b   1.000
_cell.length_c   1.000
_cell.angle_alpha   90.00
_cell.angle_beta   90.00
_cell.angle_gamma   90.00
#
_symmetry.space_group_name_H-M   'P 1'
#
loop_
_entity.id
_entity.type
_entity.pdbx_description
1 polymer ?
#
loop_
_entity_poly.entity_id
_entity_poly.type
_entity_poly.pdbx_seq_one_letter_code
_entity_poly.pdbx_strand_id
1 'polypeptide(L)'
;MNGLGEYYSRELGVKISRNGKLNAERGQFNGGKPALGYKLEIEDFGTYKKKKLVIDEETAPIVKKVFEMRANDVPVKDIIKFLNDNKYKNSRNRPFNKNSLQHLFNNKKYIGINTYGKEEFPNAVPRIIDDELFEKVQNIKEKYKHSPGIKKATERYLLTGKIFCGHCR
;
A
#
# COMPACT_ATOMS: atom_id res chain seq x y z
N MET A 1 16.12 25.08 32.25
CA MET A 1 15.18 24.19 32.97
C MET A 1 14.15 23.58 32.01
N ASN A 2 14.53 22.61 31.18
CA ASN A 2 13.59 21.96 30.23
C ASN A 2 13.48 20.42 30.40
N GLY A 3 14.13 19.87 31.43
CA GLY A 3 14.21 18.42 31.62
C GLY A 3 12.88 17.70 31.87
N LEU A 4 11.98 18.33 32.63
CA LEU A 4 10.68 17.72 32.99
C LEU A 4 9.75 17.60 31.78
N GLY A 5 9.71 18.62 30.90
CA GLY A 5 8.90 18.60 29.69
C GLY A 5 9.41 17.58 28.66
N GLU A 6 10.72 17.46 28.54
CA GLU A 6 11.35 16.49 27.63
C GLU A 6 11.14 15.05 28.14
N TYR A 7 11.28 14.82 29.44
CA TYR A 7 11.00 13.52 30.06
C TYR A 7 9.53 13.10 29.83
N TYR A 8 8.58 14.01 30.10
CA TYR A 8 7.15 13.75 29.89
C TYR A 8 6.82 13.44 28.42
N SER A 9 7.38 14.22 27.48
CA SER A 9 7.19 13.99 26.05
C SER A 9 7.73 12.64 25.59
N ARG A 10 8.88 12.22 26.11
CA ARG A 10 9.49 10.91 25.83
C ARG A 10 8.63 9.77 26.36
N GLU A 11 8.18 9.86 27.62
CA GLU A 11 7.31 8.86 28.24
C GLU A 11 5.98 8.72 27.49
N LEU A 12 5.37 9.84 27.12
CA LEU A 12 4.14 9.85 26.33
C LEU A 12 4.35 9.19 24.95
N GLY A 13 5.47 9.47 24.28
CA GLY A 13 5.83 8.85 23.00
C GLY A 13 5.93 7.32 23.11
N VAL A 14 6.55 6.81 24.19
CA VAL A 14 6.64 5.36 24.46
C VAL A 14 5.25 4.75 24.66
N LYS A 15 4.39 5.39 25.45
CA LYS A 15 3.00 4.92 25.68
C LYS A 15 2.17 4.89 24.39
N ILE A 16 2.28 5.94 23.56
CA ILE A 16 1.59 6.00 22.27
C ILE A 16 2.08 4.90 21.33
N SER A 17 3.39 4.70 21.24
CA SER A 17 3.98 3.65 20.39
C SER A 17 3.53 2.26 20.83
N ARG A 18 3.58 1.97 22.13
CA ARG A 18 3.11 0.69 22.69
C ARG A 18 1.62 0.44 22.38
N ASN A 19 0.77 1.44 22.60
CA ASN A 19 -0.66 1.32 22.31
C ASN A 19 -0.92 1.14 20.81
N GLY A 20 -0.19 1.85 19.95
CA GLY A 20 -0.26 1.69 18.51
C GLY A 20 0.09 0.27 18.04
N LYS A 21 1.12 -0.34 18.65
CA LYS A 21 1.51 -1.72 18.40
C LYS A 21 0.40 -2.70 18.84
N LEU A 22 -0.11 -2.60 20.05
CA LEU A 22 -1.20 -3.45 20.56
C LEU A 22 -2.47 -3.34 19.70
N ASN A 23 -2.80 -2.14 19.25
CA ASN A 23 -3.93 -1.94 18.34
C ASN A 23 -3.70 -2.63 16.99
N ALA A 24 -2.49 -2.52 16.43
CA ALA A 24 -2.14 -3.16 15.17
C ALA A 24 -2.23 -4.69 15.25
N GLU A 25 -1.75 -5.28 16.33
CA GLU A 25 -1.83 -6.71 16.65
C GLU A 25 -3.28 -7.18 16.74
N ARG A 26 -4.16 -6.38 17.36
CA ARG A 26 -5.59 -6.67 17.52
C ARG A 26 -6.43 -6.33 16.27
N GLY A 27 -5.82 -5.96 15.16
CA GLY A 27 -6.50 -5.55 13.94
C GLY A 27 -7.26 -4.22 14.04
N GLN A 28 -6.98 -3.43 15.08
CA GLN A 28 -7.60 -2.13 15.28
C GLN A 28 -6.91 -1.06 14.41
N PHE A 29 -7.71 -0.11 13.94
CA PHE A 29 -7.22 0.94 13.06
C PHE A 29 -6.59 2.09 13.85
N ASN A 30 -5.31 2.34 13.64
CA ASN A 30 -4.54 3.37 14.34
C ASN A 30 -4.74 4.80 13.82
N GLY A 31 -5.64 5.01 12.86
CA GLY A 31 -5.94 6.34 12.32
C GLY A 31 -5.60 6.52 10.84
N GLY A 32 -5.92 7.71 10.32
CA GLY A 32 -5.81 8.02 8.90
C GLY A 32 -7.08 7.67 8.12
N LYS A 33 -6.92 7.40 6.82
CA LYS A 33 -8.00 6.95 5.93
C LYS A 33 -7.81 5.49 5.56
N PRO A 34 -8.87 4.69 5.44
CA PRO A 34 -8.77 3.30 5.00
C PRO A 34 -8.23 3.24 3.56
N ALA A 35 -7.53 2.17 3.25
CA ALA A 35 -7.13 1.88 1.87
C ALA A 35 -8.35 1.51 1.04
N LEU A 36 -8.26 1.68 -0.30
CA LEU A 36 -9.31 1.23 -1.22
C LEU A 36 -9.61 -0.25 -0.95
N GLY A 37 -10.87 -0.65 -0.97
CA GLY A 37 -11.31 -2.00 -0.65
C GLY A 37 -11.65 -2.23 0.82
N TYR A 38 -11.39 -1.24 1.69
CA TYR A 38 -11.74 -1.30 3.11
C TYR A 38 -12.57 -0.10 3.54
N LYS A 39 -13.50 -0.35 4.44
CA LYS A 39 -14.25 0.65 5.20
C LYS A 39 -13.97 0.51 6.69
N LEU A 40 -14.27 1.56 7.44
CA LEU A 40 -14.12 1.57 8.90
C LEU A 40 -15.45 1.22 9.54
N GLU A 41 -15.43 0.22 10.39
CA GLU A 41 -16.53 -0.09 11.30
C GLU A 41 -16.16 0.35 12.70
N ILE A 42 -17.15 0.91 13.43
CA ILE A 42 -16.95 1.37 14.80
C ILE A 42 -17.55 0.31 15.71
N GLU A 43 -16.68 -0.36 16.46
CA GLU A 43 -17.09 -1.24 17.55
C GLU A 43 -17.23 -0.40 18.83
N ASP A 44 -18.44 -0.33 19.35
CA ASP A 44 -18.76 0.41 20.59
C ASP A 44 -18.71 -0.54 21.78
N PHE A 45 -17.79 -0.29 22.71
CA PHE A 45 -17.64 -1.04 23.95
C PHE A 45 -18.21 -0.27 25.14
N GLY A 46 -19.09 0.71 24.92
CA GLY A 46 -19.71 1.54 25.95
C GLY A 46 -18.78 2.61 26.51
N THR A 47 -17.63 2.23 27.04
CA THR A 47 -16.64 3.15 27.64
C THR A 47 -15.70 3.75 26.58
N TYR A 48 -15.48 3.05 25.47
CA TYR A 48 -14.59 3.51 24.38
C TYR A 48 -15.04 2.92 23.03
N LYS A 49 -14.75 3.68 21.96
CA LYS A 49 -15.05 3.28 20.58
C LYS A 49 -13.76 2.90 19.88
N LYS A 50 -13.75 1.72 19.27
CA LYS A 50 -12.63 1.26 18.46
C LYS A 50 -13.03 1.18 17.00
N LYS A 51 -12.08 1.48 16.11
CA LYS A 51 -12.28 1.39 14.68
C LYS A 51 -11.57 0.15 14.16
N LYS A 52 -12.27 -0.65 13.37
CA LYS A 52 -11.76 -1.83 12.72
C LYS A 52 -11.88 -1.72 11.20
N LEU A 53 -10.95 -2.31 10.47
CA LEU A 53 -11.03 -2.41 9.02
C LEU A 53 -11.92 -3.60 8.67
N VAL A 54 -12.95 -3.35 7.87
CA VAL A 54 -13.79 -4.39 7.26
C VAL A 54 -13.74 -4.25 5.74
N ILE A 55 -14.01 -5.34 5.04
CA ILE A 55 -14.05 -5.34 3.57
C ILE A 55 -15.22 -4.46 3.11
N ASP A 56 -14.95 -3.62 2.14
CA ASP A 56 -15.95 -2.82 1.44
C ASP A 56 -16.36 -3.55 0.16
N GLU A 57 -17.56 -4.10 0.13
CA GLU A 57 -18.07 -4.92 -0.97
C GLU A 57 -18.16 -4.17 -2.30
N GLU A 58 -18.26 -2.84 -2.28
CA GLU A 58 -18.29 -2.02 -3.49
C GLU A 58 -16.91 -1.85 -4.11
N THR A 59 -15.89 -1.66 -3.27
CA THR A 59 -14.54 -1.33 -3.75
C THR A 59 -13.54 -2.48 -3.70
N ALA A 60 -13.80 -3.54 -2.92
CA ALA A 60 -12.93 -4.71 -2.85
C ALA A 60 -12.79 -5.47 -4.19
N PRO A 61 -13.87 -5.67 -5.01
CA PRO A 61 -13.73 -6.30 -6.32
C PRO A 61 -12.84 -5.51 -7.27
N ILE A 62 -12.81 -4.18 -7.14
CA ILE A 62 -11.97 -3.30 -7.96
C ILE A 62 -10.50 -3.52 -7.62
N VAL A 63 -10.17 -3.63 -6.32
CA VAL A 63 -8.81 -3.93 -5.88
C VAL A 63 -8.36 -5.26 -6.46
N LYS A 64 -9.18 -6.31 -6.37
CA LYS A 64 -8.89 -7.63 -6.93
C LYS A 64 -8.61 -7.54 -8.43
N LYS A 65 -9.49 -6.88 -9.19
CA LYS A 65 -9.33 -6.66 -10.63
C LYS A 65 -8.03 -5.91 -10.98
N VAL A 66 -7.66 -4.89 -10.21
CA VAL A 66 -6.42 -4.12 -10.41
C VAL A 66 -5.18 -5.01 -10.21
N PHE A 67 -5.20 -5.89 -9.21
CA PHE A 67 -4.11 -6.85 -9.00
C PHE A 67 -4.06 -7.91 -10.11
N GLU A 68 -5.20 -8.42 -10.57
CA GLU A 68 -5.30 -9.34 -11.71
C GLU A 68 -4.77 -8.71 -13.00
N MET A 69 -5.15 -7.46 -13.29
CA MET A 69 -4.62 -6.71 -14.43
C MET A 69 -3.10 -6.62 -14.37
N ARG A 70 -2.54 -6.32 -13.19
CA ARG A 70 -1.09 -6.23 -13.01
C ARG A 70 -0.42 -7.59 -13.11
N ALA A 71 -1.01 -8.66 -12.58
CA ALA A 71 -0.52 -10.03 -12.69
C ALA A 71 -0.51 -10.54 -14.16
N ASN A 72 -1.38 -9.99 -15.00
CA ASN A 72 -1.41 -10.21 -16.45
C ASN A 72 -0.50 -9.23 -17.23
N ASP A 73 0.44 -8.59 -16.53
CA ASP A 73 1.43 -7.66 -17.09
C ASP A 73 0.85 -6.41 -17.78
N VAL A 74 -0.38 -6.03 -17.46
CA VAL A 74 -0.98 -4.79 -17.99
C VAL A 74 -0.14 -3.59 -17.53
N PRO A 75 0.19 -2.65 -18.44
CA PRO A 75 0.96 -1.47 -18.10
C PRO A 75 0.31 -0.62 -17.00
N VAL A 76 1.14 -0.11 -16.08
CA VAL A 76 0.69 0.76 -14.97
C VAL A 76 -0.14 1.95 -15.46
N LYS A 77 0.19 2.49 -16.63
CA LYS A 77 -0.52 3.62 -17.25
C LYS A 77 -1.98 3.27 -17.56
N ASP A 78 -2.21 2.07 -18.09
CA ASP A 78 -3.55 1.62 -18.50
C ASP A 78 -4.42 1.29 -17.28
N ILE A 79 -3.80 0.73 -16.21
CA ILE A 79 -4.48 0.52 -14.93
C ILE A 79 -4.90 1.85 -14.30
N ILE A 80 -4.03 2.86 -14.33
CA ILE A 80 -4.35 4.21 -13.83
C ILE A 80 -5.50 4.81 -14.64
N LYS A 81 -5.46 4.68 -15.98
CA LYS A 81 -6.53 5.14 -16.84
C LYS A 81 -7.85 4.46 -16.50
N PHE A 82 -7.87 3.13 -16.40
CA PHE A 82 -9.04 2.37 -15.99
C PHE A 82 -9.64 2.87 -14.65
N LEU A 83 -8.82 3.09 -13.63
CA LEU A 83 -9.29 3.57 -12.33
C LEU A 83 -9.87 4.99 -12.41
N ASN A 84 -9.24 5.88 -13.16
CA ASN A 84 -9.66 7.27 -13.25
C ASN A 84 -10.88 7.46 -14.17
N ASP A 85 -10.99 6.72 -15.26
CA ASP A 85 -12.15 6.74 -16.18
C ASP A 85 -13.41 6.25 -15.44
N ASN A 86 -13.27 5.28 -14.54
CA ASN A 86 -14.35 4.83 -13.67
C ASN A 86 -14.53 5.69 -12.40
N LYS A 87 -13.88 6.84 -12.32
CA LYS A 87 -13.98 7.82 -11.20
C LYS A 87 -13.59 7.27 -9.82
N TYR A 88 -12.86 6.15 -9.76
CA TYR A 88 -12.33 5.66 -8.49
C TYR A 88 -11.26 6.59 -7.94
N LYS A 89 -11.26 6.77 -6.63
CA LYS A 89 -10.36 7.67 -5.95
C LYS A 89 -9.49 6.90 -4.96
N ASN A 90 -8.29 7.40 -4.76
CA ASN A 90 -7.39 6.84 -3.75
C ASN A 90 -7.86 7.19 -2.32
N SER A 91 -7.19 6.65 -1.30
CA SER A 91 -7.48 6.91 0.12
C SER A 91 -7.48 8.40 0.51
N ARG A 92 -6.87 9.29 -0.30
CA ARG A 92 -6.87 10.75 -0.10
C ARG A 92 -7.97 11.48 -0.89
N ASN A 93 -8.91 10.75 -1.48
CA ASN A 93 -9.99 11.27 -2.35
C ASN A 93 -9.48 12.01 -3.60
N ARG A 94 -8.32 11.59 -4.14
CA ARG A 94 -7.70 12.13 -5.35
C ARG A 94 -7.65 11.07 -6.44
N PRO A 95 -7.54 11.47 -7.73
CA PRO A 95 -7.31 10.54 -8.83
C PRO A 95 -6.06 9.68 -8.59
N PHE A 96 -6.05 8.49 -9.17
CA PHE A 96 -4.88 7.62 -9.10
C PHE A 96 -3.74 8.16 -9.97
N ASN A 97 -2.53 8.08 -9.43
CA ASN A 97 -1.28 8.34 -10.12
C ASN A 97 -0.32 7.17 -9.88
N LYS A 98 0.85 7.19 -10.51
CA LYS A 98 1.86 6.13 -10.40
C LYS A 98 2.23 5.81 -8.95
N ASN A 99 2.42 6.83 -8.12
CA ASN A 99 2.81 6.65 -6.72
C ASN A 99 1.68 6.05 -5.89
N SER A 100 0.44 6.53 -6.06
CA SER A 100 -0.72 5.98 -5.34
C SER A 100 -0.99 4.52 -5.71
N LEU A 101 -0.81 4.16 -6.98
CA LEU A 101 -0.94 2.77 -7.42
C LEU A 101 0.20 1.90 -6.88
N GLN A 102 1.43 2.42 -6.83
CA GLN A 102 2.54 1.71 -6.22
C GLN A 102 2.32 1.46 -4.72
N HIS A 103 1.78 2.44 -3.99
CA HIS A 103 1.38 2.24 -2.59
C HIS A 103 0.28 1.18 -2.44
N LEU A 104 -0.66 1.13 -3.38
CA LEU A 104 -1.69 0.10 -3.40
C LEU A 104 -1.06 -1.29 -3.56
N PHE A 105 -0.20 -1.50 -4.54
CA PHE A 105 0.47 -2.79 -4.77
C PHE A 105 1.41 -3.22 -3.64
N ASN A 106 1.94 -2.29 -2.85
CA ASN A 106 2.84 -2.61 -1.73
C ASN A 106 2.10 -2.83 -0.41
N ASN A 107 0.80 -2.63 -0.36
CA ASN A 107 0.06 -2.65 0.88
C ASN A 107 -0.26 -4.10 1.30
N LYS A 108 0.49 -4.61 2.26
CA LYS A 108 0.33 -5.96 2.80
C LYS A 108 -1.01 -6.21 3.51
N LYS A 109 -1.80 -5.17 3.79
CA LYS A 109 -3.15 -5.33 4.36
C LYS A 109 -4.06 -6.15 3.46
N TYR A 110 -3.87 -6.09 2.14
CA TYR A 110 -4.66 -6.87 1.19
C TYR A 110 -4.50 -8.38 1.35
N ILE A 111 -3.38 -8.85 1.87
CA ILE A 111 -3.12 -10.25 2.21
C ILE A 111 -3.33 -10.55 3.70
N GLY A 112 -3.98 -9.62 4.43
CA GLY A 112 -4.32 -9.81 5.84
C GLY A 112 -3.24 -9.40 6.85
N ILE A 113 -2.10 -8.85 6.39
CA ILE A 113 -1.00 -8.44 7.27
C ILE A 113 -1.15 -6.98 7.63
N ASN A 114 -1.33 -6.68 8.92
CA ASN A 114 -1.24 -5.32 9.43
C ASN A 114 0.21 -4.99 9.80
N THR A 115 0.62 -3.74 9.60
CA THR A 115 2.00 -3.30 9.87
C THR A 115 2.00 -2.11 10.80
N TYR A 116 2.91 -2.11 11.76
CA TYR A 116 3.17 -0.97 12.62
C TYR A 116 4.68 -0.78 12.81
N GLY A 117 5.21 0.32 12.31
CA GLY A 117 6.65 0.52 12.22
C GLY A 117 7.32 -0.52 11.33
N LYS A 118 8.19 -1.34 11.92
CA LYS A 118 8.87 -2.46 11.23
C LYS A 118 8.24 -3.83 11.51
N GLU A 119 7.25 -3.88 12.39
CA GLU A 119 6.63 -5.13 12.80
C GLU A 119 5.41 -5.45 11.94
N GLU A 120 5.20 -6.73 11.68
CA GLU A 120 4.12 -7.27 10.86
C GLU A 120 3.26 -8.21 11.70
N PHE A 121 1.95 -8.04 11.61
CA PHE A 121 0.97 -8.83 12.34
C PHE A 121 0.10 -9.58 11.33
N PRO A 122 0.33 -10.87 11.10
CA PRO A 122 -0.46 -11.68 10.19
C PRO A 122 -1.88 -11.86 10.73
N ASN A 123 -2.84 -12.03 9.80
CA ASN A 123 -4.26 -12.27 10.10
C ASN A 123 -4.94 -11.18 10.96
N ALA A 124 -4.36 -9.99 11.06
CA ALA A 124 -4.93 -8.89 11.83
C ALA A 124 -5.97 -8.07 11.05
N VAL A 125 -6.05 -8.22 9.73
CA VAL A 125 -6.99 -7.50 8.86
C VAL A 125 -7.66 -8.49 7.92
N PRO A 126 -8.95 -8.30 7.55
CA PRO A 126 -9.61 -9.16 6.56
C PRO A 126 -8.86 -9.15 5.23
N ARG A 127 -8.65 -10.35 4.67
CA ARG A 127 -7.93 -10.57 3.41
C ARG A 127 -8.84 -10.28 2.21
N ILE A 128 -8.34 -9.54 1.22
CA ILE A 128 -9.02 -9.28 -0.06
C ILE A 128 -8.39 -10.10 -1.19
N ILE A 129 -7.08 -10.35 -1.12
CA ILE A 129 -6.26 -10.94 -2.18
C ILE A 129 -5.52 -12.15 -1.63
N ASP A 130 -5.30 -13.15 -2.49
CA ASP A 130 -4.51 -14.32 -2.18
C ASP A 130 -3.00 -14.01 -2.24
N ASP A 131 -2.19 -14.73 -1.46
CA ASP A 131 -0.75 -14.54 -1.39
C ASP A 131 -0.10 -14.74 -2.77
N GLU A 132 -0.54 -15.77 -3.52
CA GLU A 132 -0.01 -16.05 -4.86
C GLU A 132 -0.19 -14.87 -5.82
N LEU A 133 -1.36 -14.23 -5.82
CA LEU A 133 -1.64 -13.07 -6.67
C LEU A 133 -0.80 -11.87 -6.26
N PHE A 134 -0.62 -11.67 -4.96
CA PHE A 134 0.21 -10.60 -4.43
C PHE A 134 1.68 -10.79 -4.82
N GLU A 135 2.23 -12.01 -4.66
CA GLU A 135 3.60 -12.34 -5.01
C GLU A 135 3.86 -12.21 -6.52
N LYS A 136 2.94 -12.66 -7.37
CA LYS A 136 3.04 -12.45 -8.83
C LYS A 136 3.20 -10.97 -9.18
N VAL A 137 2.44 -10.10 -8.54
CA VAL A 137 2.54 -8.65 -8.75
C VAL A 137 3.88 -8.09 -8.26
N GLN A 138 4.39 -8.56 -7.11
CA GLN A 138 5.71 -8.14 -6.63
C GLN A 138 6.84 -8.60 -7.57
N ASN A 139 6.80 -9.83 -8.06
CA ASN A 139 7.78 -10.37 -9.01
C ASN A 139 7.82 -9.58 -10.33
N ILE A 140 6.65 -9.22 -10.87
CA ILE A 140 6.55 -8.35 -12.05
C ILE A 140 7.16 -6.97 -11.76
N LYS A 141 6.91 -6.40 -10.60
CA LYS A 141 7.48 -5.11 -10.20
C LYS A 141 9.01 -5.17 -10.13
N GLU A 142 9.59 -6.23 -9.54
CA GLU A 142 11.04 -6.41 -9.48
C GLU A 142 11.65 -6.58 -10.88
N LYS A 143 11.01 -7.36 -11.77
CA LYS A 143 11.41 -7.49 -13.17
C LYS A 143 11.56 -6.14 -13.88
N TYR A 144 10.65 -5.20 -13.63
CA TYR A 144 10.69 -3.87 -14.25
C TYR A 144 11.55 -2.85 -13.50
N LYS A 145 11.96 -3.11 -12.27
CA LYS A 145 12.82 -2.22 -11.48
C LYS A 145 14.22 -2.07 -12.11
N HIS A 146 14.72 -3.14 -12.67
CA HIS A 146 16.06 -3.21 -13.28
C HIS A 146 16.08 -3.00 -14.81
N SER A 147 14.94 -2.74 -15.43
CA SER A 147 14.93 -2.42 -16.87
C SER A 147 15.49 -1.01 -17.08
N PRO A 148 16.68 -0.87 -17.69
CA PRO A 148 17.17 0.43 -18.09
C PRO A 148 16.12 1.11 -18.98
N GLY A 149 16.05 2.43 -18.95
CA GLY A 149 15.00 3.23 -19.57
C GLY A 149 14.89 3.17 -21.10
N ILE A 150 14.87 1.99 -21.66
CA ILE A 150 14.80 1.66 -23.10
C ILE A 150 13.61 2.32 -23.81
N LYS A 151 12.57 2.71 -23.05
CA LYS A 151 11.34 3.31 -23.61
C LYS A 151 11.20 4.82 -23.35
N LYS A 152 12.26 5.52 -22.92
CA LYS A 152 12.20 6.97 -22.68
C LYS A 152 12.68 7.82 -23.86
N ALA A 153 13.32 7.24 -24.86
CA ALA A 153 13.74 7.98 -26.05
C ALA A 153 12.53 8.22 -26.95
N THR A 154 12.26 9.49 -27.24
CA THR A 154 11.23 9.93 -28.20
C THR A 154 11.59 9.49 -29.62
N GLU A 155 12.87 9.29 -29.88
CA GLU A 155 13.43 8.77 -31.13
C GLU A 155 14.22 7.49 -30.89
N ARG A 156 14.11 6.53 -31.82
CA ARG A 156 14.87 5.28 -31.79
C ARG A 156 16.22 5.49 -32.45
N TYR A 157 17.25 5.64 -31.64
CA TYR A 157 18.63 5.53 -32.15
C TYR A 157 19.05 4.07 -32.22
N LEU A 158 19.85 3.71 -33.24
CA LEU A 158 20.33 2.34 -33.49
C LEU A 158 21.03 1.68 -32.30
N LEU A 159 21.64 2.48 -31.43
CA LEU A 159 22.42 2.04 -30.26
C LEU A 159 21.67 2.20 -28.93
N THR A 160 20.37 2.58 -28.94
CA THR A 160 19.59 2.74 -27.70
C THR A 160 19.48 1.41 -26.98
N GLY A 161 20.05 1.34 -25.77
CA GLY A 161 20.04 0.15 -24.92
C GLY A 161 21.08 -0.93 -25.29
N LYS A 162 21.99 -0.65 -26.23
CA LYS A 162 23.08 -1.56 -26.64
C LYS A 162 24.46 -1.09 -26.20
N ILE A 163 24.57 0.12 -25.67
CA ILE A 163 25.83 0.67 -25.16
C ILE A 163 25.87 0.46 -23.65
N PHE A 164 26.90 -0.22 -23.20
CA PHE A 164 27.19 -0.42 -21.77
C PHE A 164 28.56 0.18 -21.46
N CYS A 165 28.68 0.78 -20.29
CA CYS A 165 29.99 1.25 -19.80
C CYS A 165 30.85 0.03 -19.47
N GLY A 166 32.04 -0.07 -20.04
CA GLY A 166 32.99 -1.16 -19.77
C GLY A 166 33.55 -1.18 -18.33
N HIS A 167 33.35 -0.09 -17.57
CA HIS A 167 33.86 0.05 -16.21
C HIS A 167 32.78 -0.14 -15.13
N CYS A 168 31.53 0.28 -15.37
CA CYS A 168 30.42 0.22 -14.39
C CYS A 168 29.21 -0.55 -14.91
N ARG A 169 29.44 -1.77 -15.32
CA ARG A 169 28.41 -2.69 -15.83
C ARG A 169 27.18 -2.81 -14.95
#